data_a223067d8eccd1f4a5a187ba06e91dd6
#
_entry.id   a223067d8eccd1f4a5a187ba06e91dd6
#
_cell.length_a   1.000
_cell.length_b   1.000
_cell.length_c   1.000
_cell.angle_alpha   90.00
_cell.angle_beta   90.00
_cell.angle_gamma   90.00
#
_symmetry.space_group_name_H-M   'P 1'
#
loop_
_entity.id
_entity.type
_entity.pdbx_description
1 polymer ?
#
loop_
_entity_poly.entity_id
_entity_poly.type
_entity_poly.pdbx_seq_one_letter_code
_entity_poly.pdbx_strand_id
1 'polypeptide(L)'
;DFPIPSTITEGKIIKVKDEFGKRYDFQYVDKYGYTNRLGGLSRIFNQEYWNYAKLISALLRGGIELDKVVKIIDGMHFESDTLNTWKNGVKRAIKTFIVDGVTSHEVCPDCGEHLIYEGGCTICKNCGFSKCL
;
A
#
# COMPACT_ATOMS: atom_id res chain seq x y z
N ASP A 1 2.62 13.71 -16.24
CA ASP A 1 2.69 12.31 -16.70
C ASP A 1 3.60 11.49 -15.77
N PHE A 2 3.10 10.37 -15.32
CA PHE A 2 3.86 9.49 -14.45
C PHE A 2 4.95 8.79 -15.26
N PRO A 3 6.22 8.77 -14.84
CA PRO A 3 7.33 8.31 -15.67
C PRO A 3 7.40 6.78 -15.86
N ILE A 4 6.52 6.02 -15.22
CA ILE A 4 6.42 4.57 -15.41
C ILE A 4 5.21 4.27 -16.28
N PRO A 5 5.36 3.51 -17.39
CA PRO A 5 4.24 3.15 -18.23
C PRO A 5 3.14 2.41 -17.44
N SER A 6 1.88 2.71 -17.72
CA SER A 6 0.72 2.10 -17.03
C SER A 6 0.62 0.58 -17.24
N THR A 7 1.31 0.05 -18.24
CA THR A 7 1.38 -1.39 -18.52
C THR A 7 2.31 -2.16 -17.58
N ILE A 8 3.14 -1.45 -16.80
CA ILE A 8 4.07 -2.07 -15.85
C ILE A 8 3.33 -2.36 -14.56
N THR A 9 3.22 -3.63 -14.21
CA THR A 9 2.51 -4.12 -13.01
C THR A 9 3.45 -4.62 -11.91
N GLU A 10 4.74 -4.80 -12.22
CA GLU A 10 5.72 -5.27 -11.24
C GLU A 10 7.10 -4.69 -11.51
N GLY A 11 7.92 -4.69 -10.48
CA GLY A 11 9.31 -4.21 -10.56
C GLY A 11 10.01 -4.39 -9.22
N LYS A 12 11.22 -3.86 -9.13
CA LYS A 12 12.07 -3.96 -7.94
C LYS A 12 12.51 -2.58 -7.48
N ILE A 13 12.50 -2.37 -6.18
CA ILE A 13 13.11 -1.21 -5.55
C ILE A 13 14.58 -1.54 -5.28
N ILE A 14 15.47 -0.76 -5.87
CA ILE A 14 16.91 -0.92 -5.74
C ILE A 14 17.47 0.21 -4.87
N LYS A 15 18.12 -0.14 -3.78
CA LYS A 15 18.80 0.82 -2.92
C LYS A 15 20.23 1.04 -3.45
N VAL A 16 20.55 2.28 -3.75
CA VAL A 16 21.87 2.69 -4.25
C VAL A 16 22.49 3.63 -3.23
N LYS A 17 23.76 3.41 -2.90
CA LYS A 17 24.59 4.37 -2.17
C LYS A 17 25.49 5.07 -3.17
N ASP A 18 25.48 6.39 -3.14
CA ASP A 18 26.40 7.22 -3.92
C ASP A 18 27.10 8.24 -3.01
N GLU A 19 27.86 9.16 -3.59
CA GLU A 19 28.59 10.20 -2.84
C GLU A 19 27.66 11.18 -2.11
N PHE A 20 26.38 11.28 -2.53
CA PHE A 20 25.36 12.14 -1.92
C PHE A 20 24.50 11.41 -0.90
N GLY A 21 24.75 10.11 -0.63
CA GLY A 21 24.03 9.29 0.31
C GLY A 21 23.24 8.15 -0.33
N LYS A 22 22.10 7.80 0.28
CA LYS A 22 21.26 6.72 -0.21
C LYS A 22 20.18 7.27 -1.15
N ARG A 23 19.94 6.53 -2.24
CA ARG A 23 18.79 6.77 -3.10
C ARG A 23 18.09 5.45 -3.39
N TYR A 24 16.85 5.52 -3.81
CA TYR A 24 16.04 4.36 -4.20
C TYR A 24 15.64 4.53 -5.65
N ASP A 25 15.90 3.49 -6.44
CA ASP A 25 15.55 3.42 -7.85
C ASP A 25 14.45 2.37 -8.05
N PHE A 26 13.65 2.51 -9.10
CA PHE A 26 12.70 1.49 -9.51
C PHE A 26 13.20 0.85 -10.81
N GLN A 27 13.29 -0.47 -10.80
CA GLN A 27 13.73 -1.25 -11.97
C GLN A 27 12.60 -2.14 -12.45
N TYR A 28 12.34 -2.12 -13.74
CA TYR A 28 11.30 -2.93 -14.36
C TYR A 28 11.75 -3.40 -15.75
N VAL A 29 11.09 -4.44 -16.26
CA VAL A 29 11.30 -4.95 -17.62
C VAL A 29 10.15 -4.47 -18.49
N ASP A 30 10.46 -3.85 -19.63
CA ASP A 30 9.45 -3.37 -20.54
C ASP A 30 8.93 -4.49 -21.47
N LYS A 31 7.94 -4.15 -22.31
CA LYS A 31 7.32 -5.11 -23.26
C LYS A 31 8.28 -5.68 -24.28
N TYR A 32 9.44 -5.05 -24.48
CA TYR A 32 10.48 -5.51 -25.41
C TYR A 32 11.55 -6.36 -24.72
N GLY A 33 11.44 -6.59 -23.42
CA GLY A 33 12.40 -7.36 -22.63
C GLY A 33 13.60 -6.56 -22.15
N TYR A 34 13.61 -5.24 -22.33
CA TYR A 34 14.69 -4.39 -21.83
C TYR A 34 14.47 -4.00 -20.38
N THR A 35 15.56 -4.06 -19.61
CA THR A 35 15.54 -3.58 -18.21
C THR A 35 15.66 -2.06 -18.19
N ASN A 36 14.68 -1.42 -17.59
CA ASN A 36 14.63 0.02 -17.39
C ASN A 36 14.82 0.35 -15.93
N ARG A 37 15.43 1.49 -15.65
CA ARG A 37 15.69 1.94 -14.28
C ARG A 37 15.31 3.40 -14.14
N LEU A 38 14.39 3.66 -13.20
CA LEU A 38 13.98 5.00 -12.83
C LEU A 38 14.72 5.40 -11.55
N GLY A 39 15.67 6.32 -11.67
CA GLY A 39 16.51 6.74 -10.56
C GLY A 39 15.87 7.79 -9.68
N GLY A 40 16.12 7.68 -8.38
CA GLY A 40 15.76 8.71 -7.42
C GLY A 40 14.26 8.85 -7.16
N LEU A 41 13.59 7.78 -6.73
CA LEU A 41 12.16 7.78 -6.43
C LEU A 41 11.73 8.93 -5.51
N SER A 42 12.55 9.26 -4.50
CA SER A 42 12.25 10.36 -3.58
C SER A 42 12.20 11.74 -4.24
N ARG A 43 12.76 11.88 -5.43
CA ARG A 43 12.73 13.13 -6.21
C ARG A 43 11.52 13.19 -7.13
N ILE A 44 10.95 12.05 -7.48
CA ILE A 44 9.83 11.91 -8.42
C ILE A 44 8.51 12.04 -7.70
N PHE A 45 8.40 11.44 -6.52
CA PHE A 45 7.21 11.50 -5.69
C PHE A 45 7.22 12.74 -4.83
N ASN A 46 6.02 13.25 -4.52
CA ASN A 46 5.84 14.28 -3.53
C ASN A 46 6.48 13.85 -2.21
N GLN A 47 7.24 14.74 -1.58
CA GLN A 47 7.97 14.46 -0.35
C GLN A 47 7.05 13.99 0.78
N GLU A 48 5.83 14.50 0.82
CA GLU A 48 4.84 14.13 1.83
C GLU A 48 4.43 12.66 1.71
N TYR A 49 4.17 12.18 0.49
CA TYR A 49 3.88 10.75 0.25
C TYR A 49 5.07 9.88 0.64
N TRP A 50 6.27 10.31 0.32
CA TRP A 50 7.49 9.61 0.66
C TRP A 50 7.67 9.48 2.18
N ASN A 51 7.36 10.53 2.93
CA ASN A 51 7.43 10.51 4.39
C ASN A 51 6.46 9.49 5.00
N TYR A 52 5.20 9.50 4.56
CA TYR A 52 4.22 8.50 5.02
C TYR A 52 4.61 7.09 4.59
N ALA A 53 5.12 6.90 3.40
CA ALA A 53 5.59 5.60 2.92
C ALA A 53 6.73 5.06 3.78
N LYS A 54 7.65 5.92 4.22
CA LYS A 54 8.73 5.53 5.14
C LYS A 54 8.19 5.03 6.47
N LEU A 55 7.21 5.71 7.05
CA LEU A 55 6.60 5.31 8.31
C LEU A 55 5.86 3.99 8.19
N ILE A 56 5.06 3.83 7.14
CA ILE A 56 4.34 2.58 6.86
C ILE A 56 5.33 1.43 6.65
N SER A 57 6.38 1.64 5.87
CA SER A 57 7.43 0.65 5.63
C SER A 57 8.12 0.24 6.94
N ALA A 58 8.36 1.18 7.86
CA ALA A 58 8.93 0.89 9.17
C ALA A 58 8.01 0.00 10.01
N LEU A 59 6.70 0.26 9.99
CA LEU A 59 5.72 -0.58 10.69
C LEU A 59 5.73 -2.00 10.14
N LEU A 60 5.73 -2.15 8.81
CA LEU A 60 5.76 -3.47 8.17
C LEU A 60 7.04 -4.24 8.51
N ARG A 61 8.19 -3.58 8.47
CA ARG A 61 9.48 -4.20 8.84
C ARG A 61 9.58 -4.51 10.31
N GLY A 62 8.89 -3.76 11.16
CA GLY A 62 8.82 -3.99 12.60
C GLY A 62 7.97 -5.19 13.00
N GLY A 63 7.33 -5.86 12.04
CA GLY A 63 6.50 -7.04 12.30
C GLY A 63 5.12 -6.73 12.88
N ILE A 64 4.64 -5.50 12.72
CA ILE A 64 3.28 -5.15 13.13
C ILE A 64 2.28 -5.91 12.27
N GLU A 65 1.27 -6.52 12.87
CA GLU A 65 0.21 -7.24 12.16
C GLU A 65 -0.42 -6.35 11.09
N LEU A 66 -0.65 -6.91 9.90
CA LEU A 66 -1.15 -6.15 8.75
C LEU A 66 -2.48 -5.47 9.02
N ASP A 67 -3.41 -6.13 9.74
CA ASP A 67 -4.68 -5.50 10.12
C ASP A 67 -4.46 -4.25 10.98
N LYS A 68 -3.49 -4.27 11.90
CA LYS A 68 -3.16 -3.08 12.70
C LYS A 68 -2.58 -1.96 11.85
N VAL A 69 -1.74 -2.30 10.86
CA VAL A 69 -1.21 -1.32 9.91
C VAL A 69 -2.35 -0.69 9.11
N VAL A 70 -3.28 -1.49 8.61
CA VAL A 70 -4.49 -1.01 7.92
C VAL A 70 -5.31 -0.10 8.82
N LYS A 71 -5.50 -0.46 10.08
CA LYS A 71 -6.22 0.35 11.07
C LYS A 71 -5.55 1.72 11.27
N ILE A 72 -4.23 1.75 11.39
CA ILE A 72 -3.47 3.00 11.54
C ILE A 72 -3.67 3.88 10.31
N ILE A 73 -3.58 3.31 9.10
CA ILE A 73 -3.78 4.04 7.86
C ILE A 73 -5.21 4.56 7.74
N ASP A 74 -6.22 3.76 8.11
CA ASP A 74 -7.62 4.18 8.16
C ASP A 74 -7.83 5.40 9.06
N GLY A 75 -7.10 5.47 10.15
CA GLY A 75 -7.16 6.58 11.10
C GLY A 75 -6.50 7.87 10.60
N MET A 76 -5.75 7.82 9.50
CA MET A 76 -5.14 9.01 8.91
C MET A 76 -6.18 9.80 8.11
N HIS A 77 -6.31 11.09 8.41
CA HIS A 77 -7.20 11.99 7.72
C HIS A 77 -6.40 13.14 7.10
N PHE A 78 -6.55 13.31 5.81
CA PHE A 78 -5.87 14.36 5.05
C PHE A 78 -6.90 15.33 4.47
N GLU A 79 -6.55 16.60 4.42
CA GLU A 79 -7.36 17.62 3.74
C GLU A 79 -7.26 17.51 2.21
N SER A 80 -6.16 16.92 1.72
CA SER A 80 -5.93 16.71 0.30
C SER A 80 -6.65 15.47 -0.22
N ASP A 81 -7.47 15.62 -1.25
CA ASP A 81 -8.14 14.50 -1.94
C ASP A 81 -7.13 13.55 -2.58
N THR A 82 -6.02 14.08 -3.10
CA THR A 82 -4.96 13.30 -3.71
C THR A 82 -4.28 12.38 -2.68
N LEU A 83 -3.99 12.89 -1.49
CA LEU A 83 -3.45 12.10 -0.38
C LEU A 83 -4.42 11.03 0.09
N ASN A 84 -5.72 11.34 0.16
CA ASN A 84 -6.74 10.37 0.53
C ASN A 84 -6.84 9.24 -0.51
N THR A 85 -6.74 9.57 -1.80
CA THR A 85 -6.71 8.57 -2.88
C THR A 85 -5.47 7.66 -2.75
N TRP A 86 -4.30 8.24 -2.50
CA TRP A 86 -3.07 7.49 -2.25
C TRP A 86 -3.21 6.57 -1.04
N LYS A 87 -3.75 7.08 0.06
CA LYS A 87 -4.01 6.32 1.29
C LYS A 87 -4.86 5.09 1.01
N ASN A 88 -5.95 5.25 0.28
CA ASN A 88 -6.85 4.15 -0.07
C ASN A 88 -6.16 3.12 -0.97
N GLY A 89 -5.31 3.55 -1.89
CA GLY A 89 -4.51 2.67 -2.74
C GLY A 89 -3.52 1.83 -1.93
N VAL A 90 -2.80 2.44 -1.00
CA VAL A 90 -1.86 1.75 -0.10
C VAL A 90 -2.60 0.74 0.78
N LYS A 91 -3.71 1.13 1.36
CA LYS A 91 -4.58 0.27 2.16
C LYS A 91 -5.02 -0.97 1.40
N ARG A 92 -5.50 -0.77 0.18
CA ARG A 92 -5.93 -1.85 -0.72
C ARG A 92 -4.79 -2.81 -1.03
N ALA A 93 -3.60 -2.28 -1.30
CA ALA A 93 -2.41 -3.08 -1.57
C ALA A 93 -2.03 -3.94 -0.36
N ILE A 94 -2.02 -3.38 0.84
CA ILE A 94 -1.69 -4.12 2.07
C ILE A 94 -2.72 -5.23 2.34
N LYS A 95 -4.00 -4.96 2.13
CA LYS A 95 -5.07 -5.93 2.34
C LYS A 95 -4.91 -7.19 1.49
N THR A 96 -4.30 -7.10 0.31
CA THR A 96 -4.07 -8.27 -0.54
C THR A 96 -3.11 -9.29 0.07
N PHE A 97 -2.29 -8.87 1.03
CA PHE A 97 -1.35 -9.74 1.75
C PHE A 97 -1.89 -10.30 3.06
N ILE A 98 -3.10 -9.90 3.47
CA ILE A 98 -3.72 -10.44 4.68
C ILE A 98 -4.34 -11.80 4.35
N VAL A 99 -3.97 -12.82 5.14
CA VAL A 99 -4.47 -14.19 4.96
C VAL A 99 -5.99 -14.24 5.17
N ASP A 100 -6.68 -15.00 4.33
CA ASP A 100 -8.11 -15.24 4.47
C ASP A 100 -8.45 -15.83 5.84
N GLY A 101 -9.51 -15.34 6.44
CA GLY A 101 -9.96 -15.78 7.75
C GLY A 101 -9.47 -14.92 8.92
N VAL A 102 -8.53 -14.01 8.70
CA VAL A 102 -8.08 -13.08 9.74
C VAL A 102 -9.22 -12.12 10.11
N THR A 103 -9.45 -11.93 11.40
CA THR A 103 -10.45 -11.00 11.92
C THR A 103 -9.99 -9.55 11.69
N SER A 104 -10.85 -8.74 11.06
CA SER A 104 -10.60 -7.33 10.86
C SER A 104 -10.90 -6.53 12.12
N HIS A 105 -10.27 -5.37 12.25
CA HIS A 105 -10.61 -4.37 13.27
C HIS A 105 -11.97 -3.71 13.01
N GLU A 106 -12.50 -3.81 11.78
CA GLU A 106 -13.79 -3.23 11.40
C GLU A 106 -14.93 -4.12 11.84
N VAL A 107 -16.05 -3.49 12.23
CA VAL A 107 -17.29 -4.19 12.53
C VAL A 107 -18.31 -4.01 11.41
N CYS A 108 -19.18 -5.01 11.25
CA CYS A 108 -20.24 -4.95 10.27
C CYS A 108 -21.22 -3.82 10.61
N PRO A 109 -21.51 -2.91 9.67
CA PRO A 109 -22.45 -1.82 9.91
C PRO A 109 -23.90 -2.30 10.08
N ASP A 110 -24.23 -3.51 9.62
CA ASP A 110 -25.57 -4.05 9.68
C ASP A 110 -25.87 -4.85 10.96
N CYS A 111 -24.89 -5.63 11.44
CA CYS A 111 -25.12 -6.51 12.59
C CYS A 111 -24.12 -6.36 13.75
N GLY A 112 -23.05 -5.57 13.57
CA GLY A 112 -22.07 -5.30 14.62
C GLY A 112 -21.02 -6.38 14.85
N GLU A 113 -21.06 -7.51 14.14
CA GLU A 113 -20.02 -8.54 14.21
C GLU A 113 -18.74 -8.07 13.51
N HIS A 114 -17.60 -8.56 13.96
CA HIS A 114 -16.32 -8.26 13.29
C HIS A 114 -16.30 -8.82 11.87
N LEU A 115 -15.80 -8.02 10.94
CA LEU A 115 -15.58 -8.46 9.58
C LEU A 115 -14.35 -9.39 9.50
N ILE A 116 -14.33 -10.26 8.50
CA ILE A 116 -13.27 -11.23 8.26
C ILE A 116 -12.65 -10.95 6.90
N TYR A 117 -11.33 -11.01 6.80
CA TYR A 117 -10.63 -10.86 5.52
C TYR A 117 -10.84 -12.08 4.63
N GLU A 118 -11.15 -11.83 3.36
CA GLU A 118 -11.28 -12.86 2.33
C GLU A 118 -10.98 -12.25 0.96
N GLY A 119 -9.94 -12.75 0.28
CA GLY A 119 -9.54 -12.30 -1.04
C GLY A 119 -9.20 -10.81 -1.14
N GLY A 120 -8.63 -10.22 -0.08
CA GLY A 120 -8.35 -8.78 0.00
C GLY A 120 -9.55 -7.91 0.34
N CYS A 121 -10.74 -8.51 0.44
CA CYS A 121 -11.97 -7.84 0.89
C CYS A 121 -12.24 -8.18 2.36
N THR A 122 -13.23 -7.52 2.96
CA THR A 122 -13.76 -7.88 4.27
C THR A 122 -15.22 -8.29 4.13
N ILE A 123 -15.58 -9.37 4.78
CA ILE A 123 -16.94 -9.92 4.74
C ILE A 123 -17.49 -10.15 6.15
N CYS A 124 -18.80 -10.10 6.30
CA CYS A 124 -19.49 -10.51 7.52
C CYS A 124 -19.97 -11.96 7.36
N LYS A 125 -19.46 -12.85 8.17
CA LYS A 125 -19.89 -14.26 8.17
C LYS A 125 -21.30 -14.44 8.72
N ASN A 126 -21.79 -13.46 9.50
CA ASN A 126 -23.09 -13.54 10.13
C ASN A 126 -24.25 -13.11 9.21
N CYS A 127 -24.11 -12.00 8.47
CA CYS A 127 -25.19 -11.46 7.66
C CYS A 127 -24.86 -11.33 6.15
N GLY A 128 -23.64 -11.66 5.73
CA GLY A 128 -23.26 -11.61 4.32
C GLY A 128 -22.82 -10.25 3.79
N PHE A 129 -22.73 -9.21 4.65
CA PHE A 129 -22.16 -7.91 4.23
C PHE A 129 -20.75 -8.10 3.68
N SER A 130 -20.39 -7.35 2.62
CA SER A 130 -19.03 -7.37 2.09
C SER A 130 -18.58 -5.98 1.68
N LYS A 131 -17.26 -5.74 1.80
CA LYS A 131 -16.60 -4.49 1.47
C LYS A 131 -15.23 -4.78 0.89
N CYS A 132 -14.94 -4.28 -0.30
CA CYS A 132 -13.72 -4.56 -1.05
C CYS A 132 -12.82 -3.32 -1.24
N LEU A 133 -12.82 -2.39 -0.34
CA LEU A 133 -11.94 -1.22 -0.40
C LEU A 133 -10.64 -1.41 0.36
#